data_9d28ba17417ba82ef6bb15892a3f7734
#
_entry.id   9d28ba17417ba82ef6bb15892a3f7734
#
_cell.length_a   1.000
_cell.length_b   1.000
_cell.length_c   1.000
_cell.angle_alpha   90.00
_cell.angle_beta   90.00
_cell.angle_gamma   90.00
#
_symmetry.space_group_name_H-M   'P 1'
#
loop_
_entity.id
_entity.type
_entity.pdbx_description
1 polymer ?
#
loop_
_entity_poly.entity_id
_entity_poly.type
_entity_poly.pdbx_seq_one_letter_code
_entity_poly.pdbx_strand_id
1 'polypeptide(L)'
;LSLPRCSSGSNLLPLFHHSVPQAREAISYQATQAGAKVVAIIEGMDHEGGFPVQANRIRRLGIPILTSHILLKAIPNENHTGVVGAVIAECKNFQPIPGTEKIIHDIDIINVCTGLLPDNQLLKKSRVIYGLNAYGVGDAVRVGEGTCAVLRGKQAALEIAMAMNKRINYDEYLAVSKAYIDSQQHPVPILKEPRKPDTDRMQSKGFVIADCLYGFACNPCSFSCPQNAIQKSSTSSVPIIDYEKCIGCMDCVTHCPGLAIFGYNLIKNWVFLPLEHFAEEGEEVYLVNNQGEKIGEGIIEKIVRKENKTHLARVKSTTLSGEALTQVRGFIIKAQYPEPLNIEKISDHEEGHTYLCHCENIEIDQLLKAIGGRKMITIDELKHT
;
A
#
# COMPACT_ATOMS: atom_id res chain seq x y z
N LEU A 1 -3.54 -16.53 -8.34
CA LEU A 1 -4.28 -15.51 -9.11
C LEU A 1 -3.36 -15.06 -10.24
N SER A 2 -3.60 -15.58 -11.46
CA SER A 2 -2.92 -15.10 -12.66
C SER A 2 -3.53 -13.72 -12.99
N LEU A 3 -2.73 -12.66 -12.84
CA LEU A 3 -3.08 -11.37 -13.41
C LEU A 3 -3.28 -11.56 -14.93
N PRO A 4 -4.31 -10.96 -15.53
CA PRO A 4 -4.40 -10.91 -16.98
C PRO A 4 -3.10 -10.29 -17.51
N ARG A 5 -2.56 -10.83 -18.61
CA ARG A 5 -1.36 -10.26 -19.27
C ARG A 5 -1.74 -8.86 -19.73
N CYS A 6 -1.35 -7.85 -18.95
CA CYS A 6 -1.42 -6.47 -19.40
C CYS A 6 -0.48 -6.31 -20.60
N SER A 7 -0.98 -5.81 -21.70
CA SER A 7 -0.12 -5.28 -22.76
C SER A 7 0.66 -4.11 -22.16
N SER A 8 1.94 -3.99 -22.47
CA SER A 8 2.75 -2.84 -22.06
C SER A 8 2.05 -1.56 -22.52
N GLY A 9 1.72 -0.67 -21.56
CA GLY A 9 1.02 0.58 -21.82
C GLY A 9 -0.45 0.65 -21.44
N SER A 10 -1.05 -0.44 -20.90
CA SER A 10 -2.45 -0.37 -20.42
C SER A 10 -2.59 0.52 -19.20
N ASN A 11 -3.59 1.39 -19.18
CA ASN A 11 -3.92 2.27 -18.08
C ASN A 11 -4.75 1.53 -17.03
N LEU A 12 -4.23 1.36 -15.83
CA LEU A 12 -4.83 0.62 -14.74
C LEU A 12 -5.33 1.58 -13.64
N LEU A 13 -6.60 1.45 -13.26
CA LEU A 13 -7.20 2.13 -12.10
C LEU A 13 -7.52 1.11 -10.99
N PRO A 14 -6.73 0.99 -9.96
CA PRO A 14 -7.07 0.21 -8.77
C PRO A 14 -8.13 0.89 -7.91
N LEU A 15 -9.15 0.13 -7.52
CA LEU A 15 -10.26 0.57 -6.68
C LEU A 15 -10.32 -0.20 -5.37
N PHE A 16 -10.75 0.45 -4.29
CA PHE A 16 -10.66 -0.15 -2.97
C PHE A 16 -11.85 0.12 -2.07
N HIS A 17 -12.30 -0.93 -1.41
CA HIS A 17 -13.30 -0.91 -0.37
C HIS A 17 -12.91 -1.93 0.72
N HIS A 18 -12.80 -1.51 1.98
CA HIS A 18 -12.52 -2.28 3.21
C HIS A 18 -11.78 -3.64 3.16
N SER A 19 -10.74 -3.77 3.97
CA SER A 19 -10.24 -4.89 4.78
C SER A 19 -8.90 -5.56 4.48
N VAL A 20 -8.16 -5.29 3.41
CA VAL A 20 -6.72 -5.63 3.33
C VAL A 20 -5.95 -4.48 2.70
N PRO A 21 -5.60 -3.48 3.49
CA PRO A 21 -4.98 -2.25 2.98
C PRO A 21 -3.67 -2.46 2.22
N GLN A 22 -2.92 -3.49 2.54
CA GLN A 22 -1.57 -3.73 2.01
C GLN A 22 -1.55 -4.35 0.61
N ALA A 23 -2.65 -5.00 0.18
CA ALA A 23 -2.68 -5.69 -1.12
C ALA A 23 -2.69 -4.70 -2.29
N ARG A 24 -3.28 -3.54 -2.12
CA ARG A 24 -3.48 -2.54 -3.16
C ARG A 24 -2.20 -1.85 -3.61
N GLU A 25 -1.43 -1.34 -2.66
CA GLU A 25 -0.15 -0.71 -2.97
C GLU A 25 0.81 -1.73 -3.58
N ALA A 26 0.79 -2.98 -3.07
CA ALA A 26 1.59 -4.06 -3.63
C ALA A 26 1.16 -4.40 -5.07
N ILE A 27 -0.14 -4.51 -5.35
CA ILE A 27 -0.68 -4.78 -6.69
C ILE A 27 -0.33 -3.62 -7.64
N SER A 28 -0.55 -2.37 -7.22
CA SER A 28 -0.24 -1.19 -8.02
C SER A 28 1.26 -1.12 -8.35
N TYR A 29 2.11 -1.39 -7.35
CA TYR A 29 3.55 -1.44 -7.56
C TYR A 29 3.96 -2.56 -8.53
N GLN A 30 3.42 -3.77 -8.35
CA GLN A 30 3.69 -4.89 -9.23
C GLN A 30 3.18 -4.65 -10.65
N ALA A 31 2.01 -4.03 -10.81
CA ALA A 31 1.47 -3.66 -12.11
C ALA A 31 2.40 -2.66 -12.83
N THR A 32 2.89 -1.66 -12.12
CA THR A 32 3.87 -0.70 -12.67
C THR A 32 5.16 -1.41 -13.09
N GLN A 33 5.67 -2.34 -12.28
CA GLN A 33 6.86 -3.14 -12.65
C GLN A 33 6.60 -4.08 -13.83
N ALA A 34 5.36 -4.50 -14.04
CA ALA A 34 4.94 -5.31 -15.19
C ALA A 34 4.69 -4.47 -16.47
N GLY A 35 4.90 -3.14 -16.41
CA GLY A 35 4.76 -2.22 -17.54
C GLY A 35 3.36 -1.64 -17.72
N ALA A 36 2.43 -1.83 -16.78
CA ALA A 36 1.15 -1.14 -16.77
C ALA A 36 1.32 0.30 -16.24
N LYS A 37 0.61 1.26 -16.84
CA LYS A 37 0.51 2.62 -16.32
C LYS A 37 -0.60 2.67 -15.26
N VAL A 38 -0.24 2.70 -13.99
CA VAL A 38 -1.20 2.92 -12.90
C VAL A 38 -1.53 4.41 -12.87
N VAL A 39 -2.77 4.79 -13.16
CA VAL A 39 -3.17 6.20 -13.29
C VAL A 39 -3.52 6.85 -11.97
N ALA A 40 -4.19 6.12 -11.06
CA ALA A 40 -4.52 6.57 -9.72
C ALA A 40 -4.92 5.38 -8.85
N ILE A 41 -4.88 5.57 -7.54
CA ILE A 41 -5.50 4.67 -6.54
C ILE A 41 -6.69 5.40 -5.93
N ILE A 42 -7.85 4.74 -5.89
CA ILE A 42 -9.05 5.26 -5.26
C ILE A 42 -9.24 4.58 -3.91
N GLU A 43 -9.38 5.36 -2.85
CA GLU A 43 -9.50 4.91 -1.47
C GLU A 43 -10.70 5.55 -0.77
N GLY A 44 -11.61 4.71 -0.28
CA GLY A 44 -12.82 5.17 0.40
C GLY A 44 -12.61 5.71 1.82
N MET A 45 -11.49 5.35 2.46
CA MET A 45 -11.14 5.92 3.76
C MET A 45 -10.55 7.32 3.60
N ASP A 46 -10.54 8.09 4.67
CA ASP A 46 -9.93 9.43 4.74
C ASP A 46 -8.39 9.39 4.83
N HIS A 47 -7.83 8.21 4.91
CA HIS A 47 -6.40 7.93 4.96
C HIS A 47 -6.08 6.64 4.21
N GLU A 48 -4.80 6.42 3.88
CA GLU A 48 -4.37 5.15 3.33
C GLU A 48 -4.48 4.05 4.39
N GLY A 49 -5.23 3.02 4.08
CA GLY A 49 -5.44 1.91 5.00
C GLY A 49 -4.27 0.95 5.14
N GLY A 50 -3.22 1.08 4.30
CA GLY A 50 -2.03 0.24 4.30
C GLY A 50 -0.89 0.75 5.18
N PHE A 51 0.27 0.08 5.07
CA PHE A 51 1.48 0.60 5.70
C PHE A 51 1.98 1.83 4.96
N PRO A 52 2.26 2.94 5.67
CA PRO A 52 2.71 4.19 5.04
C PRO A 52 3.95 4.04 4.15
N VAL A 53 4.84 3.09 4.45
CA VAL A 53 5.99 2.81 3.59
C VAL A 53 5.58 2.31 2.20
N GLN A 54 4.46 1.61 2.06
CA GLN A 54 3.95 1.15 0.77
C GLN A 54 3.24 2.30 0.02
N ALA A 55 2.41 3.08 0.71
CA ALA A 55 1.79 4.28 0.13
C ALA A 55 2.85 5.27 -0.38
N ASN A 56 3.90 5.50 0.42
CA ASN A 56 5.01 6.37 0.03
C ASN A 56 5.73 5.85 -1.23
N ARG A 57 5.88 4.53 -1.40
CA ARG A 57 6.43 3.96 -2.65
C ARG A 57 5.60 4.33 -3.87
N ILE A 58 4.28 4.21 -3.76
CA ILE A 58 3.35 4.55 -4.84
C ILE A 58 3.45 6.05 -5.19
N ARG A 59 3.45 6.91 -4.18
CA ARG A 59 3.59 8.36 -4.41
C ARG A 59 4.91 8.74 -5.07
N ARG A 60 6.03 8.09 -4.66
CA ARG A 60 7.34 8.32 -5.29
C ARG A 60 7.40 7.93 -6.76
N LEU A 61 6.50 7.04 -7.21
CA LEU A 61 6.31 6.72 -8.63
C LEU A 61 5.42 7.73 -9.37
N GLY A 62 4.95 8.78 -8.68
CA GLY A 62 4.07 9.80 -9.25
C GLY A 62 2.61 9.35 -9.37
N ILE A 63 2.22 8.25 -8.73
CA ILE A 63 0.86 7.73 -8.75
C ILE A 63 0.05 8.38 -7.63
N PRO A 64 -1.01 9.14 -7.95
CA PRO A 64 -1.86 9.76 -6.94
C PRO A 64 -2.71 8.74 -6.19
N ILE A 65 -2.87 8.95 -4.88
CA ILE A 65 -3.81 8.20 -4.03
C ILE A 65 -4.93 9.16 -3.64
N LEU A 66 -6.13 8.92 -4.16
CA LEU A 66 -7.31 9.74 -3.89
C LEU A 66 -8.07 9.12 -2.72
N THR A 67 -7.82 9.62 -1.51
CA THR A 67 -8.55 9.22 -0.29
C THR A 67 -9.93 9.87 -0.25
N SER A 68 -10.84 9.33 0.56
CA SER A 68 -12.24 9.77 0.64
C SER A 68 -12.96 9.77 -0.71
N HIS A 69 -12.61 8.85 -1.61
CA HIS A 69 -13.25 8.68 -2.91
C HIS A 69 -13.69 7.23 -3.12
N ILE A 70 -14.79 7.05 -3.82
CA ILE A 70 -15.30 5.73 -4.23
C ILE A 70 -15.60 5.70 -5.72
N LEU A 71 -15.57 4.50 -6.30
CA LEU A 71 -16.09 4.26 -7.65
C LEU A 71 -17.61 4.20 -7.60
N LEU A 72 -18.26 4.93 -8.49
CA LEU A 72 -19.70 4.84 -8.70
C LEU A 72 -20.03 3.96 -9.91
N LYS A 73 -19.26 4.12 -11.00
CA LYS A 73 -19.57 3.46 -12.26
C LYS A 73 -18.30 3.26 -13.10
N ALA A 74 -18.17 2.11 -13.74
CA ALA A 74 -17.25 1.90 -14.85
C ALA A 74 -17.91 2.35 -16.16
N ILE A 75 -17.18 3.08 -16.99
CA ILE A 75 -17.67 3.52 -18.32
C ILE A 75 -17.19 2.48 -19.33
N PRO A 76 -18.11 1.72 -19.97
CA PRO A 76 -17.75 0.74 -20.97
C PRO A 76 -17.33 1.40 -22.29
N ASN A 77 -16.54 0.69 -23.10
CA ASN A 77 -16.35 1.05 -24.51
C ASN A 77 -17.63 0.77 -25.32
N GLU A 78 -17.70 1.25 -26.56
CA GLU A 78 -18.86 1.13 -27.43
C GLU A 78 -19.38 -0.32 -27.61
N ASN A 79 -18.48 -1.28 -27.60
CA ASN A 79 -18.80 -2.70 -27.80
C ASN A 79 -19.07 -3.45 -26.49
N HIS A 80 -19.04 -2.80 -25.33
CA HIS A 80 -19.18 -3.40 -23.99
C HIS A 80 -18.19 -4.54 -23.69
N THR A 81 -17.00 -4.53 -24.32
CA THR A 81 -15.95 -5.54 -24.12
C THR A 81 -14.83 -5.10 -23.20
N GLY A 82 -14.83 -3.84 -22.77
CA GLY A 82 -13.82 -3.24 -21.91
C GLY A 82 -14.30 -1.92 -21.31
N VAL A 83 -13.46 -1.27 -20.55
CA VAL A 83 -13.70 0.04 -19.94
C VAL A 83 -12.88 1.11 -20.64
N VAL A 84 -13.38 2.33 -20.68
CA VAL A 84 -12.68 3.53 -21.19
C VAL A 84 -12.59 4.63 -20.16
N GLY A 85 -13.26 4.47 -19.01
CA GLY A 85 -13.24 5.45 -17.95
C GLY A 85 -13.91 4.95 -16.68
N ALA A 86 -13.92 5.80 -15.67
CA ALA A 86 -14.51 5.53 -14.37
C ALA A 86 -15.15 6.78 -13.79
N VAL A 87 -16.37 6.67 -13.28
CA VAL A 87 -17.00 7.72 -12.47
C VAL A 87 -16.66 7.49 -11.02
N ILE A 88 -16.06 8.47 -10.37
CA ILE A 88 -15.76 8.48 -8.94
C ILE A 88 -16.49 9.62 -8.26
N ALA A 89 -16.70 9.54 -6.95
CA ALA A 89 -17.18 10.65 -6.13
C ALA A 89 -16.44 10.72 -4.82
N GLU A 90 -16.41 11.89 -4.21
CA GLU A 90 -16.03 12.01 -2.81
C GLU A 90 -17.00 11.22 -1.93
N CYS A 91 -16.51 10.68 -0.82
CA CYS A 91 -17.35 9.90 0.08
C CYS A 91 -17.06 10.21 1.55
N LYS A 92 -18.07 9.97 2.37
CA LYS A 92 -17.93 9.96 3.82
C LYS A 92 -18.54 8.67 4.36
N ASN A 93 -17.76 7.91 5.14
CA ASN A 93 -18.18 6.59 5.62
C ASN A 93 -18.64 5.68 4.47
N PHE A 94 -17.93 5.72 3.33
CA PHE A 94 -18.23 4.97 2.10
C PHE A 94 -19.57 5.32 1.43
N GLN A 95 -20.23 6.39 1.84
CA GLN A 95 -21.41 6.92 1.16
C GLN A 95 -20.97 8.07 0.25
N PRO A 96 -21.36 8.05 -1.03
CA PRO A 96 -21.00 9.11 -1.96
C PRO A 96 -21.63 10.45 -1.54
N ILE A 97 -20.89 11.52 -1.77
CA ILE A 97 -21.38 12.87 -1.57
C ILE A 97 -21.89 13.36 -2.91
N PRO A 98 -23.22 13.59 -3.06
CA PRO A 98 -23.81 14.07 -4.31
C PRO A 98 -23.22 15.41 -4.76
N GLY A 99 -23.01 15.57 -6.07
CA GLY A 99 -22.45 16.78 -6.67
C GLY A 99 -20.92 16.83 -6.64
N THR A 100 -20.26 15.74 -6.23
CA THR A 100 -18.79 15.61 -6.25
C THR A 100 -18.29 14.65 -7.31
N GLU A 101 -19.17 14.21 -8.19
CA GLU A 101 -18.89 13.23 -9.23
C GLU A 101 -17.84 13.75 -10.20
N LYS A 102 -16.90 12.88 -10.56
CA LYS A 102 -15.79 13.15 -11.49
C LYS A 102 -15.63 11.96 -12.43
N ILE A 103 -15.28 12.20 -13.67
CA ILE A 103 -14.90 11.15 -14.62
C ILE A 103 -13.39 11.10 -14.71
N ILE A 104 -12.81 9.92 -14.54
CA ILE A 104 -11.43 9.62 -14.93
C ILE A 104 -11.50 8.96 -16.30
N HIS A 105 -10.86 9.59 -17.27
CA HIS A 105 -10.79 9.12 -18.65
C HIS A 105 -9.57 8.23 -18.90
N ASP A 106 -9.54 7.61 -20.06
CA ASP A 106 -8.40 6.82 -20.57
C ASP A 106 -8.03 5.65 -19.66
N ILE A 107 -9.02 4.90 -19.20
CA ILE A 107 -8.87 3.71 -18.35
C ILE A 107 -9.12 2.45 -19.19
N ASP A 108 -8.13 1.56 -19.21
CA ASP A 108 -8.24 0.26 -19.86
C ASP A 108 -8.66 -0.85 -18.88
N ILE A 109 -8.26 -0.71 -17.61
CA ILE A 109 -8.48 -1.73 -16.58
C ILE A 109 -8.85 -1.07 -15.26
N ILE A 110 -9.90 -1.56 -14.63
CA ILE A 110 -10.27 -1.27 -13.26
C ILE A 110 -9.97 -2.51 -12.41
N ASN A 111 -9.05 -2.39 -11.46
CA ASN A 111 -8.73 -3.48 -10.54
C ASN A 111 -9.42 -3.25 -9.19
N VAL A 112 -10.38 -4.10 -8.87
CA VAL A 112 -11.17 -3.99 -7.64
C VAL A 112 -10.54 -4.81 -6.53
N CYS A 113 -10.08 -4.14 -5.46
CA CYS A 113 -9.45 -4.73 -4.28
C CYS A 113 -10.24 -4.39 -3.01
N THR A 114 -11.47 -4.88 -2.94
CA THR A 114 -12.42 -4.55 -1.86
C THR A 114 -12.18 -5.31 -0.55
N GLY A 115 -11.10 -6.08 -0.49
CA GLY A 115 -10.72 -6.88 0.67
C GLY A 115 -11.05 -8.36 0.52
N LEU A 116 -10.75 -9.11 1.56
CA LEU A 116 -10.97 -10.55 1.64
C LEU A 116 -11.83 -10.86 2.85
N LEU A 117 -12.75 -11.80 2.69
CA LEU A 117 -13.56 -12.34 3.79
C LEU A 117 -12.94 -13.66 4.27
N PRO A 118 -12.96 -13.93 5.59
CA PRO A 118 -12.52 -15.21 6.11
C PRO A 118 -13.41 -16.36 5.60
N ASP A 119 -12.81 -17.36 4.94
CA ASP A 119 -13.51 -18.61 4.69
C ASP A 119 -13.45 -19.49 5.93
N ASN A 120 -14.49 -19.42 6.74
CA ASN A 120 -14.60 -20.11 8.02
C ASN A 120 -15.75 -21.15 8.06
N GLN A 121 -16.26 -21.58 6.92
CA GLN A 121 -17.38 -22.51 6.83
C GLN A 121 -17.05 -23.85 7.52
N LEU A 122 -15.84 -24.38 7.30
CA LEU A 122 -15.40 -25.62 7.96
C LEU A 122 -15.33 -25.46 9.47
N LEU A 123 -14.78 -24.34 9.97
CA LEU A 123 -14.72 -24.04 11.40
C LEU A 123 -16.13 -23.95 12.02
N LYS A 124 -17.06 -23.25 11.35
CA LYS A 124 -18.45 -23.12 11.80
C LYS A 124 -19.15 -24.48 11.81
N LYS A 125 -19.06 -25.27 10.74
CA LYS A 125 -19.65 -26.60 10.66
C LYS A 125 -19.10 -27.53 11.74
N SER A 126 -17.78 -27.56 11.94
CA SER A 126 -17.14 -28.38 12.98
C SER A 126 -17.68 -28.09 14.36
N ARG A 127 -17.86 -26.81 14.71
CA ARG A 127 -18.38 -26.42 16.04
C ARG A 127 -19.89 -26.61 16.18
N VAL A 128 -20.66 -26.12 15.20
CA VAL A 128 -22.13 -26.03 15.31
C VAL A 128 -22.80 -27.34 14.97
N ILE A 129 -22.35 -28.05 13.93
CA ILE A 129 -23.00 -29.29 13.47
C ILE A 129 -22.44 -30.51 14.19
N TYR A 130 -21.10 -30.55 14.34
CA TYR A 130 -20.43 -31.74 14.87
C TYR A 130 -19.99 -31.63 16.32
N GLY A 131 -20.18 -30.46 16.97
CA GLY A 131 -19.83 -30.25 18.38
C GLY A 131 -18.33 -30.40 18.69
N LEU A 132 -17.47 -30.26 17.70
CA LEU A 132 -16.03 -30.47 17.85
C LEU A 132 -15.35 -29.24 18.45
N ASN A 133 -14.32 -29.48 19.28
CA ASN A 133 -13.41 -28.43 19.74
C ASN A 133 -12.47 -28.03 18.63
N ALA A 134 -12.94 -27.20 17.69
CA ALA A 134 -12.17 -26.72 16.55
C ALA A 134 -11.62 -25.30 16.83
N TYR A 135 -10.38 -25.07 16.46
CA TYR A 135 -9.68 -23.79 16.65
C TYR A 135 -9.39 -23.16 15.28
N GLY A 136 -9.83 -21.93 15.12
CA GLY A 136 -9.54 -21.16 13.91
C GLY A 136 -8.24 -20.35 14.07
N VAL A 137 -7.44 -20.33 13.01
CA VAL A 137 -6.16 -19.58 12.95
C VAL A 137 -6.00 -18.89 11.61
N GLY A 138 -5.19 -17.84 11.59
CA GLY A 138 -4.89 -17.08 10.37
C GLY A 138 -6.14 -16.53 9.68
N ASP A 139 -6.12 -16.51 8.36
CA ASP A 139 -7.16 -15.92 7.51
C ASP A 139 -8.52 -16.65 7.60
N ALA A 140 -8.55 -17.87 8.11
CA ALA A 140 -9.81 -18.56 8.39
C ALA A 140 -10.63 -17.90 9.53
N VAL A 141 -10.00 -17.06 10.36
CA VAL A 141 -10.68 -16.31 11.44
C VAL A 141 -10.79 -14.84 11.07
N ARG A 142 -9.69 -14.27 10.65
CA ARG A 142 -9.59 -12.87 10.26
C ARG A 142 -8.48 -12.73 9.23
N VAL A 143 -8.81 -12.19 8.08
CA VAL A 143 -7.83 -11.86 7.07
C VAL A 143 -6.97 -10.69 7.59
N GLY A 144 -5.66 -10.87 7.51
CA GLY A 144 -4.68 -9.90 7.99
C GLY A 144 -3.33 -10.14 7.35
N GLU A 145 -2.32 -9.44 7.85
CA GLU A 145 -0.95 -9.65 7.41
C GLU A 145 -0.31 -10.86 8.12
N GLY A 146 0.87 -11.30 7.64
CA GLY A 146 1.51 -12.52 8.12
C GLY A 146 1.77 -12.54 9.63
N THR A 147 2.06 -11.40 10.26
CA THR A 147 2.26 -11.29 11.71
C THR A 147 0.98 -11.63 12.48
N CYS A 148 -0.19 -11.16 12.00
CA CYS A 148 -1.50 -11.51 12.58
C CYS A 148 -1.70 -13.03 12.54
N ALA A 149 -1.43 -13.68 11.41
CA ALA A 149 -1.60 -15.11 11.25
C ALA A 149 -0.70 -15.91 12.21
N VAL A 150 0.59 -15.52 12.31
CA VAL A 150 1.55 -16.17 13.23
C VAL A 150 1.14 -15.99 14.69
N LEU A 151 0.77 -14.78 15.10
CA LEU A 151 0.35 -14.50 16.47
C LEU A 151 -0.93 -15.25 16.84
N ARG A 152 -1.92 -15.30 15.92
CA ARG A 152 -3.14 -16.09 16.15
C ARG A 152 -2.85 -17.58 16.25
N GLY A 153 -1.90 -18.11 15.46
CA GLY A 153 -1.43 -19.48 15.54
C GLY A 153 -0.83 -19.81 16.92
N LYS A 154 0.06 -18.93 17.42
CA LYS A 154 0.65 -19.07 18.76
C LYS A 154 -0.41 -19.01 19.87
N GLN A 155 -1.33 -18.06 19.80
CA GLN A 155 -2.42 -17.93 20.75
C GLN A 155 -3.29 -19.19 20.76
N ALA A 156 -3.68 -19.71 19.59
CA ALA A 156 -4.49 -20.92 19.48
C ALA A 156 -3.77 -22.16 20.03
N ALA A 157 -2.46 -22.28 19.83
CA ALA A 157 -1.67 -23.37 20.40
C ALA A 157 -1.71 -23.36 21.94
N LEU A 158 -1.60 -22.19 22.56
CA LEU A 158 -1.73 -22.04 24.02
C LEU A 158 -3.17 -22.32 24.49
N GLU A 159 -4.20 -21.86 23.77
CA GLU A 159 -5.62 -22.17 24.04
C GLU A 159 -5.87 -23.69 23.99
N ILE A 160 -5.32 -24.40 22.99
CA ILE A 160 -5.41 -25.86 22.86
C ILE A 160 -4.72 -26.56 24.06
N ALA A 161 -3.52 -26.11 24.42
CA ALA A 161 -2.78 -26.67 25.55
C ALA A 161 -3.57 -26.51 26.85
N MET A 162 -4.19 -25.35 27.09
CA MET A 162 -5.08 -25.12 28.23
C MET A 162 -6.29 -26.07 28.20
N ALA A 163 -6.96 -26.22 27.07
CA ALA A 163 -8.10 -27.11 26.90
C ALA A 163 -7.75 -28.60 27.14
N MET A 164 -6.49 -28.97 26.91
CA MET A 164 -5.93 -30.29 27.18
C MET A 164 -5.37 -30.42 28.62
N ASN A 165 -5.66 -29.48 29.51
CA ASN A 165 -5.14 -29.41 30.88
C ASN A 165 -3.59 -29.46 30.95
N LYS A 166 -2.90 -28.94 29.95
CA LYS A 166 -1.42 -28.80 29.96
C LYS A 166 -1.03 -27.51 30.67
N ARG A 167 0.09 -27.59 31.40
CA ARG A 167 0.65 -26.40 32.04
C ARG A 167 1.21 -25.45 30.96
N ILE A 168 0.78 -24.20 30.99
CA ILE A 168 1.29 -23.13 30.11
C ILE A 168 1.90 -22.02 30.95
N ASN A 169 2.71 -21.18 30.29
CA ASN A 169 3.09 -19.87 30.84
C ASN A 169 1.96 -18.88 30.53
N TYR A 170 1.23 -18.45 31.57
CA TYR A 170 0.10 -17.53 31.39
C TYR A 170 0.52 -16.12 30.99
N ASP A 171 1.68 -15.67 31.44
CA ASP A 171 2.22 -14.35 31.04
C ASP A 171 2.55 -14.35 29.54
N GLU A 172 3.07 -15.45 28.99
CA GLU A 172 3.29 -15.62 27.55
C GLU A 172 1.96 -15.59 26.80
N TYR A 173 0.92 -16.26 27.29
CA TYR A 173 -0.41 -16.21 26.67
C TYR A 173 -0.96 -14.77 26.60
N LEU A 174 -0.85 -14.01 27.69
CA LEU A 174 -1.28 -12.62 27.74
C LEU A 174 -0.48 -11.74 26.79
N ALA A 175 0.85 -11.92 26.75
CA ALA A 175 1.74 -11.17 25.84
C ALA A 175 1.41 -11.44 24.37
N VAL A 176 1.21 -12.72 24.00
CA VAL A 176 0.83 -13.11 22.63
C VAL A 176 -0.56 -12.57 22.26
N SER A 177 -1.53 -12.67 23.19
CA SER A 177 -2.89 -12.18 22.97
C SER A 177 -2.91 -10.66 22.75
N LYS A 178 -2.16 -9.92 23.57
CA LYS A 178 -2.01 -8.48 23.40
C LYS A 178 -1.35 -8.16 22.05
N ALA A 179 -0.23 -8.81 21.70
CA ALA A 179 0.45 -8.59 20.45
C ALA A 179 -0.44 -8.89 19.23
N TYR A 180 -1.32 -9.93 19.32
CA TYR A 180 -2.31 -10.23 18.30
C TYR A 180 -3.34 -9.10 18.13
N ILE A 181 -3.85 -8.56 19.23
CA ILE A 181 -4.80 -7.43 19.20
C ILE A 181 -4.12 -6.19 18.59
N ASP A 182 -2.92 -5.87 19.05
CA ASP A 182 -2.16 -4.72 18.57
C ASP A 182 -1.83 -4.83 17.07
N SER A 183 -1.54 -6.05 16.58
CA SER A 183 -1.26 -6.28 15.14
C SER A 183 -2.46 -6.07 14.21
N GLN A 184 -3.67 -5.94 14.76
CA GLN A 184 -4.90 -5.69 14.00
C GLN A 184 -5.23 -4.20 13.87
N GLN A 185 -4.50 -3.36 14.57
CA GLN A 185 -4.70 -1.92 14.54
C GLN A 185 -3.91 -1.29 13.40
N HIS A 186 -4.38 -0.12 12.95
CA HIS A 186 -3.60 0.68 12.01
C HIS A 186 -2.25 1.06 12.67
N PRO A 187 -1.12 0.90 11.97
CA PRO A 187 0.18 1.20 12.55
C PRO A 187 0.28 2.67 12.92
N VAL A 188 0.65 2.94 14.18
CA VAL A 188 0.90 4.29 14.68
C VAL A 188 2.40 4.57 14.58
N PRO A 189 2.84 5.76 14.14
CA PRO A 189 4.25 6.09 14.08
C PRO A 189 4.87 6.13 15.47
N ILE A 190 6.01 5.43 15.63
CA ILE A 190 6.82 5.45 16.86
C ILE A 190 7.71 6.69 16.89
N LEU A 191 8.17 7.12 15.72
CA LEU A 191 8.93 8.35 15.52
C LEU A 191 8.12 9.32 14.67
N LYS A 192 8.19 10.62 14.99
CA LYS A 192 7.58 11.69 14.19
C LYS A 192 8.36 11.95 12.90
N GLU A 193 9.69 11.84 13.00
CA GLU A 193 10.62 12.12 11.89
C GLU A 193 11.75 11.09 11.86
N PRO A 194 12.37 10.85 10.70
CA PRO A 194 13.54 10.02 10.58
C PRO A 194 14.72 10.63 11.37
N ARG A 195 15.48 9.78 12.04
CA ARG A 195 16.72 10.20 12.68
C ARG A 195 17.79 10.49 11.64
N LYS A 196 18.51 11.59 11.83
CA LYS A 196 19.65 12.00 11.01
C LYS A 196 20.91 12.03 11.86
N PRO A 197 22.13 11.88 11.25
CA PRO A 197 23.37 12.21 11.94
C PRO A 197 23.47 13.71 12.21
N ASP A 198 24.40 14.12 13.07
CA ASP A 198 24.74 15.53 13.24
C ASP A 198 25.40 16.12 11.98
N THR A 199 25.51 17.44 11.94
CA THR A 199 26.00 18.18 10.77
C THR A 199 27.41 17.80 10.39
N ASP A 200 28.31 17.63 11.37
CA ASP A 200 29.73 17.31 11.14
C ASP A 200 29.84 15.92 10.52
N ARG A 201 29.06 14.95 11.04
CA ARG A 201 28.99 13.59 10.50
C ARG A 201 28.41 13.56 9.08
N MET A 202 27.39 14.38 8.79
CA MET A 202 26.82 14.50 7.43
C MET A 202 27.84 15.05 6.42
N GLN A 203 28.77 15.90 6.85
CA GLN A 203 29.80 16.51 6.00
C GLN A 203 31.09 15.66 5.92
N SER A 204 31.22 14.56 6.64
CA SER A 204 32.44 13.76 6.68
C SER A 204 32.48 12.62 5.67
N LYS A 205 31.39 11.86 5.54
CA LYS A 205 31.30 10.67 4.67
C LYS A 205 29.82 10.34 4.33
N GLY A 206 29.61 9.37 3.46
CA GLY A 206 28.26 8.88 3.14
C GLY A 206 27.56 8.32 4.37
N PHE A 207 26.23 8.42 4.41
CA PHE A 207 25.38 7.92 5.47
C PHE A 207 24.02 7.50 4.92
N VAL A 208 23.18 6.86 5.75
CA VAL A 208 21.82 6.48 5.40
C VAL A 208 20.84 7.07 6.38
N ILE A 209 19.61 7.30 5.91
CA ILE A 209 18.46 7.65 6.75
C ILE A 209 17.42 6.56 6.59
N ALA A 210 16.95 6.02 7.70
CA ALA A 210 15.85 5.06 7.72
C ALA A 210 14.54 5.81 7.95
N ASP A 211 13.70 5.86 6.91
CA ASP A 211 12.36 6.44 6.95
C ASP A 211 11.30 5.39 7.35
N CYS A 212 11.73 4.50 8.23
CA CYS A 212 10.93 3.45 8.82
C CYS A 212 10.47 3.92 10.21
N LEU A 213 9.37 4.67 10.24
CA LEU A 213 8.88 5.35 11.45
C LEU A 213 7.96 4.49 12.31
N TYR A 214 7.62 3.29 11.82
CA TYR A 214 6.64 2.39 12.41
C TYR A 214 7.28 1.10 12.87
N GLY A 215 6.70 0.46 13.86
CA GLY A 215 7.17 -0.81 14.41
C GLY A 215 6.71 -2.01 13.59
N PHE A 216 7.39 -2.32 12.50
CA PHE A 216 7.11 -3.52 11.72
C PHE A 216 7.90 -4.72 12.21
N ALA A 217 7.31 -5.91 12.14
CA ALA A 217 7.98 -7.18 12.41
C ALA A 217 8.95 -7.56 11.26
N CYS A 218 9.99 -6.77 11.08
CA CYS A 218 10.93 -6.83 9.98
C CYS A 218 12.31 -6.38 10.45
N ASN A 219 13.41 -7.05 10.03
CA ASN A 219 14.77 -6.67 10.39
C ASN A 219 15.89 -6.96 9.36
N PRO A 220 15.65 -7.12 8.04
CA PRO A 220 16.72 -7.36 7.07
C PRO A 220 17.80 -6.28 7.08
N CYS A 221 17.46 -5.02 7.38
CA CYS A 221 18.41 -3.91 7.43
C CYS A 221 19.49 -4.08 8.52
N SER A 222 19.15 -4.67 9.68
CA SER A 222 20.14 -4.93 10.73
C SER A 222 21.05 -6.10 10.37
N PHE A 223 20.51 -7.16 9.78
CA PHE A 223 21.30 -8.32 9.34
C PHE A 223 22.22 -8.02 8.16
N SER A 224 21.84 -7.13 7.27
CA SER A 224 22.64 -6.75 6.10
C SER A 224 23.76 -5.77 6.43
N CYS A 225 23.78 -5.19 7.62
CA CYS A 225 24.78 -4.18 7.99
C CYS A 225 26.11 -4.82 8.37
N PRO A 226 27.20 -4.69 7.55
CA PRO A 226 28.48 -5.32 7.83
C PRO A 226 29.19 -4.76 9.07
N GLN A 227 28.81 -3.56 9.50
CA GLN A 227 29.36 -2.88 10.68
C GLN A 227 28.46 -3.00 11.91
N ASN A 228 27.35 -3.76 11.85
CA ASN A 228 26.36 -3.82 12.94
C ASN A 228 25.92 -2.42 13.42
N ALA A 229 25.89 -1.45 12.50
CA ALA A 229 25.51 -0.07 12.80
C ALA A 229 23.99 0.11 12.93
N ILE A 230 23.17 -0.84 12.49
CA ILE A 230 21.71 -0.76 12.59
C ILE A 230 21.25 -1.73 13.68
N GLN A 231 20.60 -1.18 14.69
CA GLN A 231 20.11 -1.93 15.83
C GLN A 231 18.58 -1.82 15.92
N LYS A 232 17.95 -2.91 16.36
CA LYS A 232 16.54 -2.97 16.73
C LYS A 232 16.42 -3.65 18.09
N SER A 233 15.72 -3.03 19.03
CA SER A 233 15.50 -3.60 20.37
C SER A 233 14.57 -4.81 20.35
N SER A 234 13.70 -4.89 19.33
CA SER A 234 12.84 -6.05 19.04
C SER A 234 12.57 -6.10 17.52
N THR A 235 12.01 -7.19 17.04
CA THR A 235 11.60 -7.29 15.63
C THR A 235 10.61 -6.19 15.23
N SER A 236 9.78 -5.74 16.17
CA SER A 236 8.76 -4.69 15.94
C SER A 236 9.20 -3.28 16.34
N SER A 237 10.48 -3.07 16.68
CA SER A 237 10.99 -1.71 16.94
C SER A 237 11.43 -1.03 15.65
N VAL A 238 11.51 0.31 15.66
CA VAL A 238 12.13 1.06 14.58
C VAL A 238 13.64 0.86 14.56
N PRO A 239 14.30 0.88 13.38
CA PRO A 239 15.75 0.78 13.31
C PRO A 239 16.42 2.04 13.89
N ILE A 240 17.46 1.84 14.69
CA ILE A 240 18.33 2.90 15.22
C ILE A 240 19.69 2.75 14.56
N ILE A 241 20.18 3.82 13.94
CA ILE A 241 21.47 3.83 13.24
C ILE A 241 22.51 4.46 14.15
N ASP A 242 23.56 3.71 14.45
CA ASP A 242 24.78 4.21 15.05
C ASP A 242 25.63 4.83 13.94
N TYR A 243 25.62 6.16 13.86
CA TYR A 243 26.28 6.88 12.78
C TYR A 243 27.80 6.89 12.88
N GLU A 244 28.37 6.61 14.05
CA GLU A 244 29.84 6.43 14.22
C GLU A 244 30.30 5.15 13.51
N LYS A 245 29.53 4.07 13.66
CA LYS A 245 29.83 2.79 13.00
C LYS A 245 29.42 2.76 11.53
N CYS A 246 28.46 3.57 11.13
CA CYS A 246 27.98 3.59 9.75
C CYS A 246 29.05 4.05 8.77
N ILE A 247 29.46 3.20 7.83
CA ILE A 247 30.46 3.52 6.81
C ILE A 247 29.85 4.02 5.49
N GLY A 248 28.53 4.06 5.38
CA GLY A 248 27.84 4.50 4.16
C GLY A 248 27.97 3.53 2.98
N CYS A 249 28.01 2.21 3.22
CA CYS A 249 28.10 1.18 2.18
C CYS A 249 26.81 0.99 1.36
N MET A 250 25.68 1.48 1.84
CA MET A 250 24.34 1.43 1.23
C MET A 250 23.71 0.02 1.14
N ASP A 251 24.28 -1.02 1.74
CA ASP A 251 23.71 -2.38 1.69
C ASP A 251 22.31 -2.45 2.31
N CYS A 252 22.08 -1.75 3.41
CA CYS A 252 20.76 -1.67 4.03
C CYS A 252 19.68 -1.04 3.15
N VAL A 253 20.04 -0.18 2.19
CA VAL A 253 19.11 0.42 1.22
C VAL A 253 18.49 -0.67 0.35
N THR A 254 19.32 -1.57 -0.17
CA THR A 254 18.87 -2.64 -1.09
C THR A 254 18.28 -3.85 -0.38
N HIS A 255 18.50 -4.02 0.92
CA HIS A 255 17.92 -5.10 1.71
C HIS A 255 16.61 -4.71 2.40
N CYS A 256 16.20 -3.45 2.34
CA CYS A 256 14.94 -3.01 2.94
C CYS A 256 13.74 -3.44 2.07
N PRO A 257 12.88 -4.36 2.52
CA PRO A 257 11.73 -4.81 1.72
C PRO A 257 10.66 -3.70 1.53
N GLY A 258 10.64 -2.71 2.44
CA GLY A 258 9.77 -1.54 2.34
C GLY A 258 10.37 -0.41 1.50
N LEU A 259 11.63 -0.53 1.03
CA LEU A 259 12.38 0.51 0.31
C LEU A 259 12.32 1.86 1.05
N ALA A 260 12.46 1.81 2.37
CA ALA A 260 12.34 2.96 3.28
C ALA A 260 13.70 3.39 3.87
N ILE A 261 14.81 3.00 3.26
CA ILE A 261 16.15 3.44 3.64
C ILE A 261 16.81 4.08 2.43
N PHE A 262 17.35 5.27 2.64
CA PHE A 262 17.92 6.11 1.59
C PHE A 262 19.32 6.53 1.97
N GLY A 263 20.23 6.59 1.00
CA GLY A 263 21.62 6.95 1.22
C GLY A 263 21.96 8.33 0.70
N TYR A 264 22.95 8.96 1.32
CA TYR A 264 23.37 10.31 0.99
C TYR A 264 24.88 10.47 1.08
N ASN A 265 25.41 11.32 0.22
CA ASN A 265 26.76 11.88 0.34
C ASN A 265 26.70 13.36 -0.03
N LEU A 266 26.67 14.22 1.01
CA LEU A 266 26.44 15.66 0.80
C LEU A 266 27.64 16.34 0.14
N ILE A 267 28.87 15.84 0.35
CA ILE A 267 30.10 16.39 -0.26
C ILE A 267 30.05 16.26 -1.78
N LYS A 268 29.50 15.14 -2.27
CA LYS A 268 29.45 14.83 -3.70
C LYS A 268 28.09 15.15 -4.35
N ASN A 269 27.14 15.67 -3.59
CA ASN A 269 25.74 15.86 -3.98
C ASN A 269 25.09 14.57 -4.52
N TRP A 270 25.41 13.44 -3.90
CA TRP A 270 24.85 12.14 -4.28
C TRP A 270 23.72 11.72 -3.35
N VAL A 271 22.66 11.17 -3.97
CA VAL A 271 21.66 10.37 -3.29
C VAL A 271 21.74 8.93 -3.81
N PHE A 272 21.51 7.97 -2.92
CA PHE A 272 21.52 6.54 -3.22
C PHE A 272 20.12 6.00 -2.93
N LEU A 273 19.42 5.62 -3.99
CA LEU A 273 18.02 5.29 -3.96
C LEU A 273 17.80 3.86 -4.45
N PRO A 274 16.85 3.10 -3.88
CA PRO A 274 16.47 1.82 -4.46
C PRO A 274 15.88 2.07 -5.85
N LEU A 275 16.24 1.23 -6.82
CA LEU A 275 15.71 1.31 -8.17
C LEU A 275 14.31 0.68 -8.19
N GLU A 276 13.28 1.51 -8.25
CA GLU A 276 11.87 1.07 -8.17
C GLU A 276 11.23 0.85 -9.55
N HIS A 277 11.87 1.30 -10.62
CA HIS A 277 11.42 1.15 -12.01
C HIS A 277 12.63 1.00 -12.94
N PHE A 278 12.37 0.65 -14.19
CA PHE A 278 13.46 0.55 -15.18
C PHE A 278 14.07 1.93 -15.43
N ALA A 279 15.39 2.01 -15.37
CA ALA A 279 16.16 3.22 -15.63
C ALA A 279 17.56 2.88 -16.13
N GLU A 280 18.20 3.83 -16.83
CA GLU A 280 19.54 3.71 -17.37
C GLU A 280 20.48 4.79 -16.83
N GLU A 281 21.77 4.52 -16.87
CA GLU A 281 22.80 5.51 -16.52
C GLU A 281 22.78 6.66 -17.54
N GLY A 282 22.90 7.90 -17.07
CA GLY A 282 22.85 9.11 -17.88
C GLY A 282 21.46 9.75 -18.01
N GLU A 283 20.40 9.08 -17.59
CA GLU A 283 19.06 9.64 -17.64
C GLU A 283 18.88 10.81 -16.67
N GLU A 284 18.20 11.85 -17.13
CA GLU A 284 17.76 12.97 -16.32
C GLU A 284 16.50 12.62 -15.52
N VAL A 285 16.49 13.01 -14.24
CA VAL A 285 15.41 12.67 -13.32
C VAL A 285 14.92 13.88 -12.54
N TYR A 286 13.65 13.85 -12.17
CA TYR A 286 13.13 14.65 -11.07
C TYR A 286 13.36 13.91 -9.75
N LEU A 287 13.88 14.62 -8.75
CA LEU A 287 14.03 14.13 -7.37
C LEU A 287 12.74 14.42 -6.62
N VAL A 288 12.21 13.40 -5.93
CA VAL A 288 10.93 13.51 -5.24
C VAL A 288 11.06 13.16 -3.76
N ASN A 289 10.15 13.72 -2.95
CA ASN A 289 9.96 13.38 -1.55
C ASN A 289 8.97 12.20 -1.37
N ASN A 290 8.59 11.86 -0.14
CA ASN A 290 7.62 10.79 0.13
C ASN A 290 6.20 11.09 -0.35
N GLN A 291 5.88 12.34 -0.59
CA GLN A 291 4.57 12.73 -1.13
C GLN A 291 4.53 12.66 -2.66
N GLY A 292 5.66 12.29 -3.30
CA GLY A 292 5.81 12.31 -4.75
C GLY A 292 6.00 13.71 -5.33
N GLU A 293 6.17 14.72 -4.47
CA GLU A 293 6.39 16.08 -4.91
C GLU A 293 7.79 16.25 -5.47
N LYS A 294 7.88 16.92 -6.61
CA LYS A 294 9.13 17.28 -7.25
C LYS A 294 9.84 18.34 -6.42
N ILE A 295 10.99 18.00 -5.85
CA ILE A 295 11.78 18.90 -4.99
C ILE A 295 13.12 19.28 -5.62
N GLY A 296 13.52 18.64 -6.71
CA GLY A 296 14.78 18.93 -7.40
C GLY A 296 14.97 18.11 -8.66
N GLU A 297 16.17 18.19 -9.21
CA GLU A 297 16.57 17.49 -10.42
C GLU A 297 17.94 16.84 -10.24
N GLY A 298 18.21 15.83 -11.07
CA GLY A 298 19.47 15.11 -11.04
C GLY A 298 19.71 14.26 -12.29
N ILE A 299 20.83 13.56 -12.28
CA ILE A 299 21.23 12.63 -13.33
C ILE A 299 21.61 11.30 -12.68
N ILE A 300 21.18 10.19 -13.23
CA ILE A 300 21.60 8.86 -12.81
C ILE A 300 23.04 8.65 -13.24
N GLU A 301 23.97 8.74 -12.30
CA GLU A 301 25.39 8.53 -12.62
C GLU A 301 25.75 7.05 -12.70
N LYS A 302 25.12 6.21 -11.88
CA LYS A 302 25.45 4.78 -11.82
C LYS A 302 24.32 3.95 -11.27
N ILE A 303 24.13 2.77 -11.87
CA ILE A 303 23.26 1.73 -11.34
C ILE A 303 24.10 0.56 -10.84
N VAL A 304 24.09 0.35 -9.53
CA VAL A 304 24.79 -0.77 -8.89
C VAL A 304 23.82 -1.96 -8.81
N ARG A 305 24.08 -2.96 -9.63
CA ARG A 305 23.30 -4.19 -9.64
C ARG A 305 23.68 -5.07 -8.46
N LYS A 306 22.69 -5.53 -7.70
CA LYS A 306 22.86 -6.37 -6.51
C LYS A 306 22.26 -7.76 -6.78
N GLU A 307 22.84 -8.78 -6.14
CA GLU A 307 22.39 -10.19 -6.27
C GLU A 307 20.96 -10.40 -5.75
N ASN A 308 20.56 -9.66 -4.73
CA ASN A 308 19.20 -9.68 -4.16
C ASN A 308 18.13 -9.05 -5.08
N LYS A 309 18.52 -8.65 -6.31
CA LYS A 309 17.67 -8.05 -7.37
C LYS A 309 17.06 -6.69 -7.01
N THR A 310 17.33 -6.13 -5.86
CA THR A 310 17.05 -4.72 -5.56
C THR A 310 18.28 -3.91 -5.93
N HIS A 311 18.24 -3.21 -7.05
CA HIS A 311 19.37 -2.43 -7.53
C HIS A 311 19.41 -1.06 -6.87
N LEU A 312 20.59 -0.45 -6.85
CA LEU A 312 20.84 0.85 -6.24
C LEU A 312 21.17 1.86 -7.34
N ALA A 313 20.36 2.91 -7.45
CA ALA A 313 20.67 4.06 -8.28
C ALA A 313 21.48 5.08 -7.47
N ARG A 314 22.65 5.50 -8.00
CA ARG A 314 23.37 6.65 -7.52
C ARG A 314 23.01 7.84 -8.43
N VAL A 315 22.29 8.78 -7.87
CA VAL A 315 21.83 9.97 -8.58
C VAL A 315 22.62 11.17 -8.08
N LYS A 316 23.19 11.94 -8.99
CA LYS A 316 23.80 13.23 -8.70
C LYS A 316 22.75 14.31 -8.82
N SER A 317 22.51 15.02 -7.73
CA SER A 317 21.65 16.20 -7.78
C SER A 317 22.33 17.35 -8.53
N THR A 318 21.56 18.00 -9.41
CA THR A 318 21.98 19.20 -10.15
C THR A 318 21.43 20.49 -9.55
N THR A 319 20.38 20.40 -8.71
CA THR A 319 19.67 21.56 -8.16
C THR A 319 19.71 21.63 -6.63
N LEU A 320 19.87 20.48 -5.96
CA LEU A 320 19.92 20.41 -4.49
C LEU A 320 21.34 20.19 -4.00
N SER A 321 21.68 20.78 -2.86
CA SER A 321 22.96 20.56 -2.17
C SER A 321 22.78 20.59 -0.66
N GLY A 322 23.82 20.12 0.06
CA GLY A 322 23.84 20.13 1.52
C GLY A 322 22.66 19.35 2.11
N GLU A 323 22.11 19.82 3.22
CA GLU A 323 21.07 19.12 3.96
C GLU A 323 19.75 18.96 3.17
N ALA A 324 19.46 19.82 2.17
CA ALA A 324 18.27 19.69 1.34
C ALA A 324 18.21 18.33 0.62
N LEU A 325 19.38 17.73 0.29
CA LEU A 325 19.44 16.38 -0.28
C LEU A 325 18.76 15.33 0.62
N THR A 326 18.78 15.53 1.93
CA THR A 326 18.20 14.56 2.89
C THR A 326 16.67 14.48 2.83
N GLN A 327 16.02 15.33 2.04
CA GLN A 327 14.57 15.26 1.79
C GLN A 327 14.22 14.34 0.61
N VAL A 328 15.20 14.02 -0.25
CA VAL A 328 14.98 13.14 -1.41
C VAL A 328 14.66 11.72 -0.94
N ARG A 329 13.60 11.12 -1.50
CA ARG A 329 13.14 9.76 -1.19
C ARG A 329 13.01 8.88 -2.42
N GLY A 330 13.01 9.47 -3.60
CA GLY A 330 12.87 8.76 -4.87
C GLY A 330 13.25 9.64 -6.04
N PHE A 331 13.10 9.08 -7.22
CA PHE A 331 13.25 9.82 -8.47
C PHE A 331 12.25 9.32 -9.51
N ILE A 332 11.93 10.17 -10.47
CA ILE A 332 11.12 9.84 -11.64
C ILE A 332 11.92 10.31 -12.86
N ILE A 333 12.06 9.43 -13.87
CA ILE A 333 12.74 9.77 -15.13
C ILE A 333 11.95 10.89 -15.81
N LYS A 334 12.62 11.97 -16.23
CA LYS A 334 11.92 13.13 -16.81
C LYS A 334 11.05 12.75 -18.01
N ALA A 335 11.53 11.85 -18.87
CA ALA A 335 10.80 11.37 -20.03
C ALA A 335 9.57 10.49 -19.67
N GLN A 336 9.51 10.00 -18.44
CA GLN A 336 8.43 9.14 -17.92
C GLN A 336 7.62 9.84 -16.81
N TYR A 337 7.81 11.16 -16.65
CA TYR A 337 7.07 11.89 -15.64
C TYR A 337 5.57 11.78 -15.90
N PRO A 338 4.77 11.34 -14.94
CA PRO A 338 3.34 11.12 -15.16
C PRO A 338 2.66 12.42 -15.61
N GLU A 339 1.84 12.31 -16.63
CA GLU A 339 0.91 13.39 -16.97
C GLU A 339 -0.12 13.57 -15.85
N PRO A 340 -0.64 14.78 -15.67
CA PRO A 340 -1.73 15.02 -14.75
C PRO A 340 -2.89 14.05 -15.02
N LEU A 341 -3.54 13.58 -13.95
CA LEU A 341 -4.70 12.72 -14.07
C LEU A 341 -5.77 13.40 -14.93
N ASN A 342 -6.19 12.73 -16.01
CA ASN A 342 -7.28 13.20 -16.87
C ASN A 342 -8.62 13.01 -16.15
N ILE A 343 -8.99 14.02 -15.36
CA ILE A 343 -10.16 14.00 -14.49
C ILE A 343 -11.05 15.22 -14.78
N GLU A 344 -12.32 14.97 -15.04
CA GLU A 344 -13.32 15.98 -15.36
C GLU A 344 -14.42 15.99 -14.27
N LYS A 345 -14.84 17.19 -13.84
CA LYS A 345 -16.03 17.32 -12.99
C LYS A 345 -17.27 17.20 -13.84
N ILE A 346 -18.21 16.41 -13.38
CA ILE A 346 -19.54 16.36 -13.98
C ILE A 346 -20.28 17.62 -13.50
N SER A 347 -20.47 18.59 -14.42
CA SER A 347 -21.02 19.91 -14.08
C SER A 347 -22.53 19.98 -14.03
N ASP A 348 -23.23 19.01 -14.61
CA ASP A 348 -24.69 18.95 -14.63
C ASP A 348 -25.16 17.55 -14.23
N HIS A 349 -26.03 17.51 -13.24
CA HIS A 349 -26.89 16.37 -13.02
C HIS A 349 -27.82 16.25 -14.25
N GLU A 350 -27.44 15.47 -15.25
CA GLU A 350 -28.51 14.72 -15.94
C GLU A 350 -29.20 13.97 -14.80
N GLU A 351 -30.50 14.15 -14.61
CA GLU A 351 -31.30 13.48 -13.58
C GLU A 351 -30.97 11.99 -13.62
N GLY A 352 -29.94 11.63 -12.84
CA GLY A 352 -29.25 10.35 -12.98
C GLY A 352 -30.07 9.28 -12.32
N HIS A 353 -30.31 8.22 -13.05
CA HIS A 353 -30.84 6.98 -12.53
C HIS A 353 -30.11 6.58 -11.24
N THR A 354 -30.81 6.59 -10.12
CA THR A 354 -30.23 6.19 -8.84
C THR A 354 -30.33 4.66 -8.75
N TYR A 355 -29.18 3.98 -8.90
CA TYR A 355 -29.14 2.53 -8.80
C TYR A 355 -29.09 2.07 -7.32
N LEU A 356 -29.94 1.11 -7.00
CA LEU A 356 -29.90 0.42 -5.69
C LEU A 356 -28.79 -0.62 -5.66
N CYS A 357 -28.52 -1.28 -6.79
CA CYS A 357 -27.44 -2.23 -6.96
C CYS A 357 -26.78 -2.06 -8.33
N HIS A 358 -25.53 -1.64 -8.34
CA HIS A 358 -24.77 -1.45 -9.58
C HIS A 358 -24.34 -2.78 -10.23
N CYS A 359 -24.25 -3.88 -9.48
CA CYS A 359 -23.89 -5.19 -10.03
C CYS A 359 -25.03 -5.84 -10.85
N GLU A 360 -26.27 -5.46 -10.57
CA GLU A 360 -27.47 -5.98 -11.25
C GLU A 360 -28.19 -4.89 -12.07
N ASN A 361 -27.64 -3.67 -12.16
CA ASN A 361 -28.25 -2.51 -12.81
C ASN A 361 -29.71 -2.22 -12.37
N ILE A 362 -30.03 -2.46 -11.09
CA ILE A 362 -31.36 -2.22 -10.54
C ILE A 362 -31.50 -0.74 -10.16
N GLU A 363 -32.36 -0.03 -10.87
CA GLU A 363 -32.72 1.35 -10.57
C GLU A 363 -33.71 1.42 -9.39
N ILE A 364 -33.61 2.45 -8.57
CA ILE A 364 -34.55 2.66 -7.45
C ILE A 364 -35.99 2.74 -7.94
N ASP A 365 -36.24 3.34 -9.08
CA ASP A 365 -37.59 3.43 -9.68
C ASP A 365 -38.14 2.06 -10.08
N GLN A 366 -37.30 1.16 -10.57
CA GLN A 366 -37.69 -0.22 -10.87
C GLN A 366 -38.06 -0.96 -9.57
N LEU A 367 -37.26 -0.77 -8.51
CA LEU A 367 -37.57 -1.31 -7.21
C LEU A 367 -38.89 -0.77 -6.64
N LEU A 368 -39.08 0.55 -6.67
CA LEU A 368 -40.32 1.20 -6.17
C LEU A 368 -41.55 0.72 -6.91
N LYS A 369 -41.45 0.49 -8.24
CA LYS A 369 -42.50 -0.12 -9.05
C LYS A 369 -42.76 -1.58 -8.65
N ALA A 370 -41.72 -2.38 -8.45
CA ALA A 370 -41.81 -3.80 -8.06
C ALA A 370 -42.39 -3.98 -6.64
N ILE A 371 -42.07 -3.06 -5.72
CA ILE A 371 -42.57 -3.07 -4.35
C ILE A 371 -44.08 -2.79 -4.30
N GLY A 372 -44.64 -1.98 -5.24
CA GLY A 372 -46.09 -1.76 -5.37
C GLY A 372 -46.82 -1.43 -4.06
N GLY A 373 -46.17 -0.68 -3.15
CA GLY A 373 -46.74 -0.32 -1.85
C GLY A 373 -46.58 -1.39 -0.74
N ARG A 374 -45.84 -2.47 -0.93
CA ARG A 374 -45.52 -3.46 0.12
C ARG A 374 -44.52 -2.87 1.12
N LYS A 375 -44.75 -3.13 2.42
CA LYS A 375 -43.90 -2.58 3.50
C LYS A 375 -42.56 -3.30 3.70
N MET A 376 -42.36 -4.50 3.18
CA MET A 376 -41.13 -5.29 3.25
C MET A 376 -41.01 -6.22 2.05
N ILE A 377 -39.81 -6.32 1.49
CA ILE A 377 -39.41 -7.29 0.46
C ILE A 377 -38.12 -7.95 0.92
N THR A 378 -38.00 -9.26 0.73
CA THR A 378 -36.76 -9.97 1.00
C THR A 378 -35.81 -9.85 -0.20
N ILE A 379 -34.50 -9.98 0.05
CA ILE A 379 -33.46 -9.94 -1.00
C ILE A 379 -33.71 -11.04 -2.07
N ASP A 380 -34.26 -12.19 -1.67
CA ASP A 380 -34.54 -13.30 -2.59
C ASP A 380 -35.74 -13.00 -3.52
N GLU A 381 -36.72 -12.23 -3.05
CA GLU A 381 -37.86 -11.79 -3.90
C GLU A 381 -37.40 -10.75 -4.94
N LEU A 382 -36.36 -9.95 -4.63
CA LEU A 382 -35.77 -8.98 -5.55
C LEU A 382 -34.96 -9.62 -6.68
N LYS A 383 -34.42 -10.82 -6.49
CA LYS A 383 -33.60 -11.51 -7.51
C LYS A 383 -34.44 -12.13 -8.64
N HIS A 384 -35.75 -12.18 -8.49
CA HIS A 384 -36.67 -12.83 -9.45
C HIS A 384 -37.66 -11.87 -10.08
N THR A 385 -37.50 -10.54 -9.89
CA THR A 385 -38.23 -9.48 -10.58
C THR A 385 -37.38 -8.83 -11.67
#